data_93d545939cef3ca557734925bcf9e009
#
_entry.id   93d545939cef3ca557734925bcf9e009
#
_cell.length_a   1.000
_cell.length_b   1.000
_cell.length_c   1.000
_cell.angle_alpha   90.00
_cell.angle_beta   90.00
_cell.angle_gamma   90.00
#
_symmetry.space_group_name_H-M   'P 1'
#
loop_
_entity.id
_entity.type
_entity.pdbx_description
1 polymer ?
#
loop_
_entity_poly.entity_id
_entity_poly.type
_entity_poly.pdbx_seq_one_letter_code
_entity_poly.pdbx_strand_id
1 'polypeptide(L)'
;MPRVIHFEIVADKPERAIKFYKEVFGWEFNKWNGPQEYWLVKTGEDSQPGINGGLTPKMNQGSNDNTGSRVTNTIDVSSVDEFSKKIIMEGGKIVRPKMAIPGIGYLAICEDTEGISFGIIQSDRNAK
;
A
#
# COMPACT_ATOMS: atom_id res chain seq x y z
N MET A 1 -10.21 -12.78 -7.51
CA MET A 1 -10.91 -12.43 -6.29
C MET A 1 -10.21 -11.30 -5.59
N PRO A 2 -10.91 -10.26 -5.20
CA PRO A 2 -10.26 -9.19 -4.45
C PRO A 2 -9.81 -9.69 -3.08
N ARG A 3 -8.52 -9.55 -2.80
CA ARG A 3 -8.00 -9.93 -1.50
C ARG A 3 -6.85 -9.00 -1.13
N VAL A 4 -6.55 -8.93 0.17
CA VAL A 4 -5.44 -8.14 0.64
C VAL A 4 -4.14 -8.84 0.25
N ILE A 5 -3.29 -8.15 -0.51
CA ILE A 5 -2.04 -8.73 -0.96
C ILE A 5 -0.82 -7.92 -0.53
N HIS A 6 -1.02 -6.82 0.16
CA HIS A 6 0.09 -5.91 0.51
C HIS A 6 -0.34 -5.07 1.70
N PHE A 7 0.59 -4.78 2.60
CA PHE A 7 0.35 -3.81 3.66
C PHE A 7 1.37 -2.69 3.52
N GLU A 8 1.08 -1.54 4.09
CA GLU A 8 2.02 -0.45 4.09
C GLU A 8 2.07 0.19 5.46
N ILE A 9 3.27 0.33 5.98
CA ILE A 9 3.51 0.91 7.29
C ILE A 9 4.06 2.32 7.09
N VAL A 10 3.48 3.29 7.79
CA VAL A 10 3.94 4.67 7.74
C VAL A 10 4.70 4.95 9.03
N ALA A 11 5.98 5.26 8.91
CA ALA A 11 6.83 5.43 10.07
C ALA A 11 7.40 6.85 10.15
N ASP A 12 7.41 7.41 11.36
CA ASP A 12 8.04 8.71 11.58
C ASP A 12 9.54 8.61 11.37
N LYS A 13 10.14 7.54 11.86
CA LYS A 13 11.56 7.29 11.71
C LYS A 13 11.76 5.92 11.12
N PRO A 14 11.82 5.82 9.79
CA PRO A 14 11.87 4.53 9.11
C PRO A 14 13.00 3.63 9.58
N GLU A 15 14.19 4.19 9.75
CA GLU A 15 15.34 3.37 10.12
C GLU A 15 15.18 2.75 11.48
N ARG A 16 14.53 3.44 12.39
CA ARG A 16 14.26 2.90 13.71
C ARG A 16 13.25 1.77 13.65
N ALA A 17 12.21 1.93 12.84
CA ALA A 17 11.22 0.89 12.65
C ALA A 17 11.82 -0.33 11.96
N ILE A 18 12.64 -0.11 10.95
CA ILE A 18 13.30 -1.19 10.23
C ILE A 18 14.14 -2.03 11.19
N LYS A 19 14.93 -1.36 12.01
CA LYS A 19 15.76 -2.08 12.97
C LYS A 19 14.91 -2.93 13.91
N PHE A 20 13.81 -2.37 14.37
CA PHE A 20 12.91 -3.09 15.26
C PHE A 20 12.38 -4.37 14.62
N TYR A 21 11.81 -4.26 13.44
CA TYR A 21 11.21 -5.42 12.78
C TYR A 21 12.24 -6.46 12.36
N LYS A 22 13.43 -6.01 11.97
CA LYS A 22 14.50 -6.95 11.65
C LYS A 22 14.94 -7.73 12.87
N GLU A 23 15.14 -7.03 13.98
CA GLU A 23 15.67 -7.69 15.18
C GLU A 23 14.66 -8.60 15.84
N VAL A 24 13.39 -8.25 15.79
CA VAL A 24 12.36 -9.03 16.47
C VAL A 24 11.87 -10.18 15.60
N PHE A 25 11.61 -9.91 14.33
CA PHE A 25 10.95 -10.89 13.47
C PHE A 25 11.82 -11.40 12.33
N GLY A 26 12.97 -10.81 12.12
CA GLY A 26 13.84 -11.26 11.04
C GLY A 26 13.39 -10.82 9.66
N TRP A 27 12.54 -9.82 9.58
CA TRP A 27 12.07 -9.34 8.29
C TRP A 27 13.22 -8.68 7.52
N GLU A 28 13.10 -8.70 6.17
CA GLU A 28 14.10 -8.09 5.29
C GLU A 28 13.53 -6.81 4.70
N PHE A 29 14.38 -5.79 4.62
CA PHE A 29 13.98 -4.49 4.09
C PHE A 29 14.94 -4.10 2.98
N ASN A 30 14.40 -3.81 1.81
CA ASN A 30 15.20 -3.39 0.66
C ASN A 30 14.69 -2.04 0.17
N LYS A 31 15.58 -1.08 0.07
CA LYS A 31 15.19 0.25 -0.35
C LYS A 31 14.82 0.23 -1.83
N TRP A 32 13.66 0.82 -2.14
CA TRP A 32 13.17 0.89 -3.50
C TRP A 32 13.97 1.93 -4.29
N ASN A 33 14.19 1.65 -5.56
CA ASN A 33 14.95 2.56 -6.41
C ASN A 33 14.14 3.66 -7.06
N GLY A 34 12.90 3.80 -6.69
CA GLY A 34 12.04 4.80 -7.28
C GLY A 34 12.32 6.19 -6.72
N PRO A 35 11.54 7.18 -7.19
CA PRO A 35 11.78 8.58 -6.81
C PRO A 35 11.46 8.91 -5.37
N GLN A 36 10.66 8.10 -4.70
CA GLN A 36 10.27 8.36 -3.33
C GLN A 36 10.98 7.41 -2.39
N GLU A 37 11.19 7.86 -1.18
CA GLU A 37 11.80 7.03 -0.16
C GLU A 37 10.80 5.96 0.26
N TYR A 38 11.18 4.69 0.07
CA TYR A 38 10.27 3.57 0.29
C TYR A 38 11.09 2.31 0.44
N TRP A 39 10.69 1.44 1.34
CA TRP A 39 11.37 0.15 1.54
C TRP A 39 10.39 -0.98 1.26
N LEU A 40 10.85 -1.96 0.51
CA LEU A 40 10.10 -3.19 0.30
C LEU A 40 10.35 -4.09 1.51
N VAL A 41 9.28 -4.64 2.05
CA VAL A 41 9.34 -5.45 3.27
C VAL A 41 9.00 -6.89 2.92
N LYS A 42 9.97 -7.78 3.17
CA LYS A 42 9.74 -9.21 2.97
C LYS A 42 9.57 -9.85 4.34
N THR A 43 8.41 -10.44 4.57
CA THR A 43 8.09 -10.99 5.89
C THR A 43 8.31 -12.49 5.98
N GLY A 44 8.53 -13.17 4.87
CA GLY A 44 8.77 -14.60 4.87
C GLY A 44 8.99 -15.12 3.47
N GLU A 45 9.07 -16.43 3.34
CA GLU A 45 9.26 -17.05 2.04
C GLU A 45 7.95 -17.10 1.28
N ASP A 46 8.04 -17.11 -0.05
CA ASP A 46 6.84 -17.12 -0.87
C ASP A 46 5.97 -18.35 -0.64
N SER A 47 6.59 -19.44 -0.19
CA SER A 47 5.85 -20.68 0.06
C SER A 47 5.09 -20.67 1.38
N GLN A 48 5.35 -19.70 2.24
CA GLN A 48 4.69 -19.61 3.53
C GLN A 48 3.44 -18.74 3.44
N PRO A 49 2.41 -19.03 4.22
CA PRO A 49 1.25 -18.13 4.27
C PRO A 49 1.67 -16.77 4.80
N GLY A 50 1.13 -15.74 4.20
CA GLY A 50 1.42 -14.37 4.62
C GLY A 50 1.58 -13.46 3.44
N ILE A 51 1.83 -12.20 3.70
CA ILE A 51 2.01 -11.19 2.66
C ILE A 51 3.22 -10.34 2.97
N ASN A 52 3.78 -9.76 1.93
CA ASN A 52 4.84 -8.78 2.05
C ASN A 52 4.25 -7.39 1.96
N GLY A 53 5.05 -6.38 2.22
CA GLY A 53 4.52 -5.03 2.21
C GLY A 53 5.56 -3.98 1.95
N GLY A 54 5.28 -2.79 2.44
CA GLY A 54 6.17 -1.65 2.29
C GLY A 54 6.22 -0.83 3.54
N LEU A 55 7.25 0.01 3.61
CA LEU A 55 7.39 0.95 4.70
C LEU A 55 7.82 2.29 4.11
N THR A 56 7.20 3.36 4.55
CA THR A 56 7.44 4.68 4.00
C THR A 56 7.48 5.70 5.13
N PRO A 57 8.25 6.77 4.95
CA PRO A 57 8.24 7.84 5.95
C PRO A 57 6.92 8.57 5.93
N LYS A 58 6.52 9.05 7.09
CA LYS A 58 5.27 9.77 7.21
C LYS A 58 5.22 11.00 6.32
N MET A 59 6.32 11.68 6.19
CA MET A 59 6.35 12.91 5.42
C MET A 59 6.14 12.75 3.95
N ASN A 60 6.43 11.58 3.43
CA ASN A 60 6.25 11.35 2.01
C ASN A 60 4.81 11.18 1.61
N GLN A 61 3.94 11.20 2.57
CA GLN A 61 2.56 10.98 2.27
C GLN A 61 1.98 12.09 1.49
N GLY A 62 2.69 13.13 1.33
CA GLY A 62 2.20 14.14 0.48
C GLY A 62 0.84 14.51 0.86
N SER A 63 0.59 14.55 2.01
CA SER A 63 -0.63 15.17 2.36
C SER A 63 -1.88 14.48 2.05
N ASN A 64 -1.83 13.39 1.41
CA ASN A 64 -3.10 12.86 1.09
C ASN A 64 -3.62 12.02 2.11
N ASP A 65 -2.86 11.69 3.06
CA ASP A 65 -3.40 10.84 4.07
C ASP A 65 -3.66 11.66 5.30
N ASN A 66 -4.81 12.25 5.36
CA ASN A 66 -5.21 13.00 6.52
C ASN A 66 -5.93 12.16 7.52
N THR A 67 -6.03 10.88 7.27
CA THR A 67 -6.80 10.02 8.14
C THR A 67 -6.03 9.61 9.36
N GLY A 68 -4.70 9.79 9.34
CA GLY A 68 -3.87 9.34 10.44
C GLY A 68 -3.61 7.85 10.43
N SER A 69 -3.96 7.17 9.35
CA SER A 69 -3.70 5.75 9.24
C SER A 69 -2.21 5.50 9.20
N ARG A 70 -1.75 4.56 10.02
CA ARG A 70 -0.34 4.19 10.09
C ARG A 70 -0.05 2.88 9.38
N VAL A 71 -1.08 2.10 9.16
CA VAL A 71 -0.99 0.85 8.40
C VAL A 71 -2.14 0.81 7.43
N THR A 72 -1.85 0.55 6.17
CA THR A 72 -2.86 0.53 5.12
C THR A 72 -2.74 -0.78 4.37
N ASN A 73 -3.86 -1.42 4.11
CA ASN A 73 -3.91 -2.64 3.31
C ASN A 73 -4.18 -2.30 1.85
N THR A 74 -3.61 -3.09 0.95
CA THR A 74 -3.88 -2.94 -0.48
C THR A 74 -4.57 -4.19 -0.98
N ILE A 75 -5.64 -4.00 -1.71
CA ILE A 75 -6.50 -5.08 -2.21
C ILE A 75 -6.33 -5.20 -3.72
N ASP A 76 -6.13 -6.43 -4.18
CA ASP A 76 -5.98 -6.72 -5.59
C ASP A 76 -7.34 -6.70 -6.27
N VAL A 77 -7.49 -5.91 -7.32
CA VAL A 77 -8.76 -5.81 -8.04
C VAL A 77 -8.51 -5.97 -9.53
N SER A 78 -9.52 -6.40 -10.25
CA SER A 78 -9.42 -6.59 -11.70
C SER A 78 -9.44 -5.27 -12.44
N SER A 79 -10.07 -4.25 -11.88
CA SER A 79 -10.19 -2.94 -12.52
C SER A 79 -10.35 -1.87 -11.46
N VAL A 80 -9.39 -0.96 -11.40
CA VAL A 80 -9.49 0.17 -10.47
C VAL A 80 -10.71 1.01 -10.81
N ASP A 81 -10.99 1.19 -12.10
CA ASP A 81 -12.12 2.02 -12.50
C ASP A 81 -13.44 1.42 -12.03
N GLU A 82 -13.64 0.13 -12.24
CA GLU A 82 -14.88 -0.51 -11.85
C GLU A 82 -15.06 -0.53 -10.34
N PHE A 83 -13.98 -0.86 -9.62
CA PHE A 83 -14.08 -0.93 -8.17
C PHE A 83 -14.22 0.44 -7.54
N SER A 84 -13.63 1.46 -8.15
CA SER A 84 -13.82 2.83 -7.66
C SER A 84 -15.30 3.21 -7.71
N LYS A 85 -15.99 2.83 -8.77
CA LYS A 85 -17.43 3.10 -8.87
C LYS A 85 -18.22 2.37 -7.79
N LYS A 86 -17.87 1.10 -7.55
CA LYS A 86 -18.55 0.33 -6.52
C LYS A 86 -18.33 0.92 -5.14
N ILE A 87 -17.10 1.37 -4.88
CA ILE A 87 -16.76 1.96 -3.59
C ILE A 87 -17.62 3.20 -3.34
N ILE A 88 -17.72 4.05 -4.34
CA ILE A 88 -18.54 5.26 -4.22
C ILE A 88 -20.01 4.91 -4.04
N MET A 89 -20.51 3.95 -4.80
CA MET A 89 -21.90 3.55 -4.71
C MET A 89 -22.26 2.99 -3.33
N GLU A 90 -21.31 2.35 -2.68
CA GLU A 90 -21.58 1.76 -1.38
C GLU A 90 -21.21 2.67 -0.22
N GLY A 91 -20.91 3.92 -0.48
CA GLY A 91 -20.72 4.91 0.57
C GLY A 91 -19.29 5.23 0.93
N GLY A 92 -18.34 4.62 0.23
CA GLY A 92 -16.94 4.94 0.43
C GLY A 92 -16.50 6.15 -0.37
N LYS A 93 -15.22 6.45 -0.33
CA LYS A 93 -14.66 7.61 -1.01
C LYS A 93 -13.37 7.26 -1.71
N ILE A 94 -13.06 8.00 -2.77
CA ILE A 94 -11.76 7.90 -3.43
C ILE A 94 -10.94 9.08 -2.90
N VAL A 95 -9.92 8.77 -2.13
CA VAL A 95 -9.07 9.80 -1.52
C VAL A 95 -7.99 10.24 -2.49
N ARG A 96 -7.40 9.28 -3.20
CA ARG A 96 -6.41 9.58 -4.21
C ARG A 96 -6.79 8.80 -5.46
N PRO A 97 -7.08 9.50 -6.58
CA PRO A 97 -7.56 8.81 -7.76
C PRO A 97 -6.51 7.94 -8.41
N LYS A 98 -6.96 7.10 -9.32
CA LYS A 98 -6.12 6.16 -10.05
C LYS A 98 -4.85 6.82 -10.56
N MET A 99 -3.72 6.18 -10.28
CA MET A 99 -2.44 6.62 -10.79
C MET A 99 -1.62 5.41 -11.20
N ALA A 100 -0.75 5.61 -12.17
CA ALA A 100 0.09 4.53 -12.64
C ALA A 100 1.32 4.40 -11.75
N ILE A 101 1.67 3.15 -11.44
CA ILE A 101 2.97 2.82 -10.89
C ILE A 101 3.66 2.11 -12.03
N PRO A 102 4.58 2.78 -12.73
CA PRO A 102 5.14 2.23 -13.98
C PRO A 102 5.68 0.82 -13.81
N GLY A 103 5.29 -0.05 -14.73
CA GLY A 103 5.72 -1.44 -14.72
C GLY A 103 5.04 -2.31 -13.71
N ILE A 104 4.20 -1.76 -12.86
CA ILE A 104 3.56 -2.51 -11.77
C ILE A 104 2.04 -2.54 -11.91
N GLY A 105 1.41 -1.38 -12.09
CA GLY A 105 -0.03 -1.35 -12.22
C GLY A 105 -0.62 0.01 -11.93
N TYR A 106 -1.91 0.01 -11.60
CA TYR A 106 -2.63 1.22 -11.28
C TYR A 106 -3.17 1.13 -9.86
N LEU A 107 -3.01 2.21 -9.13
CA LEU A 107 -3.34 2.26 -7.70
C LEU A 107 -4.30 3.40 -7.43
N ALA A 108 -5.23 3.19 -6.52
CA ALA A 108 -6.05 4.26 -5.98
C ALA A 108 -6.10 4.08 -4.46
N ILE A 109 -6.22 5.19 -3.75
CA ILE A 109 -6.35 5.16 -2.29
C ILE A 109 -7.78 5.56 -1.97
N CYS A 110 -8.41 4.81 -1.11
CA CYS A 110 -9.82 4.92 -0.82
C CYS A 110 -10.09 4.93 0.68
N GLU A 111 -11.31 5.24 1.04
CA GLU A 111 -11.80 5.10 2.41
C GLU A 111 -13.08 4.32 2.40
N ASP A 112 -13.26 3.47 3.41
CA ASP A 112 -14.51 2.75 3.56
C ASP A 112 -15.53 3.61 4.33
N THR A 113 -16.67 3.02 4.67
CA THR A 113 -17.74 3.76 5.33
C THR A 113 -17.43 4.13 6.78
N GLU A 114 -16.34 3.56 7.32
CA GLU A 114 -15.91 3.89 8.67
C GLU A 114 -14.73 4.86 8.66
N GLY A 115 -14.35 5.37 7.48
CA GLY A 115 -13.24 6.28 7.36
C GLY A 115 -11.88 5.62 7.37
N ILE A 116 -11.84 4.31 7.14
CA ILE A 116 -10.57 3.59 7.16
C ILE A 116 -9.98 3.55 5.77
N SER A 117 -8.73 3.96 5.66
CA SER A 117 -8.03 4.00 4.38
C SER A 117 -7.59 2.62 3.92
N PHE A 118 -7.67 2.40 2.62
CA PHE A 118 -7.13 1.20 1.99
C PHE A 118 -6.79 1.52 0.54
N GLY A 119 -5.95 0.67 -0.05
CA GLY A 119 -5.61 0.84 -1.45
C GLY A 119 -6.24 -0.25 -2.29
N ILE A 120 -6.50 0.06 -3.55
CA ILE A 120 -6.85 -0.96 -4.53
C ILE A 120 -5.83 -0.89 -5.65
N ILE A 121 -5.40 -2.04 -6.13
CA ILE A 121 -4.38 -2.11 -7.17
C ILE A 121 -4.81 -3.08 -8.28
N GLN A 122 -4.61 -2.63 -9.50
CA GLN A 122 -4.83 -3.42 -10.70
C GLN A 122 -3.47 -3.69 -11.29
N SER A 123 -3.03 -4.93 -11.27
CA SER A 123 -1.70 -5.29 -11.77
C SER A 123 -1.65 -5.14 -13.27
N ASP A 124 -0.61 -4.48 -13.78
CA ASP A 124 -0.42 -4.30 -15.21
C ASP A 124 1.04 -3.91 -15.44
N ARG A 125 1.80 -4.85 -16.00
CA ARG A 125 3.22 -4.58 -16.23
C ARG A 125 3.44 -3.52 -17.30
N ASN A 126 2.40 -3.17 -18.04
CA ASN A 126 2.48 -2.13 -19.07
C ASN A 126 2.04 -0.76 -18.55
N ALA A 127 1.77 -0.62 -17.28
CA ALA A 127 1.39 0.66 -16.71
C ALA A 127 2.50 1.68 -16.93
N LYS A 128 2.11 2.91 -17.27
CA LYS A 128 3.06 3.97 -17.56
C LYS A 128 2.81 5.23 -16.76
#